data_fbb7d04b7a9615ba29a191c32a5eaff5
#
_entry.id   fbb7d04b7a9615ba29a191c32a5eaff5
#
_cell.length_a   1.000
_cell.length_b   1.000
_cell.length_c   1.000
_cell.angle_alpha   90.00
_cell.angle_beta   90.00
_cell.angle_gamma   90.00
#
_symmetry.space_group_name_H-M   'P 1'
#
loop_
_entity.id
_entity.type
_entity.pdbx_description
1 polymer ?
#
loop_
_entity_poly.entity_id
_entity_poly.type
_entity_poly.pdbx_seq_one_letter_code
_entity_poly.pdbx_strand_id
1 'polypeptide(L)'
;MKYEVNNEDTLLELAYQYDNISFDIFDTLIMRKTLFPEDVFQIIEKKVCGKSDRFATFRKRAILENDTPNPNIYEIYEKYAELTGISADVNKEILNLELDIEKAVLIKRESMCRLLHELKEKGKKVYLITDMYLSLIHI
;
A
#
# COMPACT_ATOMS: atom_id res chain seq x y z
N MET A 1 24.21 -1.36 12.30
CA MET A 1 23.78 -1.80 13.66
C MET A 1 22.26 -1.84 13.63
N LYS A 2 21.65 -2.95 14.06
CA LYS A 2 20.18 -3.12 14.07
C LYS A 2 19.73 -2.96 15.50
N TYR A 3 18.83 -2.01 15.77
CA TYR A 3 18.26 -1.79 17.10
C TYR A 3 16.84 -2.35 17.13
N GLU A 4 16.51 -3.15 18.12
CA GLU A 4 15.12 -3.48 18.46
C GLU A 4 14.64 -2.48 19.51
N VAL A 5 13.69 -1.63 19.13
CA VAL A 5 13.15 -0.58 19.99
C VAL A 5 11.70 -0.91 20.31
N ASN A 6 11.41 -1.13 21.56
CA ASN A 6 10.10 -1.59 22.01
C ASN A 6 9.17 -0.48 22.52
N ASN A 7 9.62 0.79 22.52
CA ASN A 7 8.77 1.91 22.88
C ASN A 7 9.10 3.17 22.04
N GLU A 8 8.13 4.08 21.95
CA GLU A 8 8.20 5.30 21.14
C GLU A 8 9.27 6.28 21.66
N ASP A 9 9.43 6.41 22.98
CA ASP A 9 10.38 7.34 23.57
C ASP A 9 11.83 6.96 23.24
N THR A 10 12.14 5.66 23.32
CA THR A 10 13.47 5.15 22.96
C THR A 10 13.73 5.33 21.44
N LEU A 11 12.70 5.16 20.61
CA LEU A 11 12.81 5.39 19.17
C LEU A 11 13.07 6.86 18.85
N LEU A 12 12.40 7.77 19.55
CA LEU A 12 12.57 9.20 19.42
C LEU A 12 13.99 9.64 19.84
N GLU A 13 14.47 9.16 20.99
CA GLU A 13 15.84 9.43 21.47
C GLU A 13 16.90 8.95 20.47
N LEU A 14 16.70 7.76 19.92
CA LEU A 14 17.58 7.22 18.88
C LEU A 14 17.56 8.11 17.62
N ALA A 15 16.37 8.49 17.16
CA ALA A 15 16.20 9.31 15.96
C ALA A 15 16.85 10.71 16.10
N TYR A 16 16.88 11.28 17.30
CA TYR A 16 17.53 12.55 17.52
C TYR A 16 19.05 12.56 17.24
N GLN A 17 19.68 11.38 17.25
CA GLN A 17 21.11 11.26 16.98
C GLN A 17 21.44 11.38 15.47
N TYR A 18 20.43 11.40 14.60
CA TYR A 18 20.60 11.44 13.15
C TYR A 18 19.92 12.67 12.56
N ASP A 19 20.52 13.23 11.50
CA ASP A 19 19.97 14.40 10.79
C ASP A 19 18.98 13.99 9.68
N ASN A 20 19.17 12.80 9.11
CA ASN A 20 18.35 12.26 8.05
C ASN A 20 17.67 10.98 8.53
N ILE A 21 16.35 10.95 8.44
CA ILE A 21 15.52 9.85 8.92
C ILE A 21 14.57 9.45 7.82
N SER A 22 14.49 8.15 7.54
CA SER A 22 13.53 7.61 6.60
C SER A 22 12.49 6.77 7.32
N PHE A 23 11.23 6.92 6.92
CA PHE A 23 10.13 6.09 7.35
C PHE A 23 9.66 5.25 6.17
N ASP A 24 9.48 3.97 6.41
CA ASP A 24 8.62 3.17 5.58
C ASP A 24 7.16 3.61 5.79
N ILE A 25 6.31 3.37 4.80
CA ILE A 25 4.93 3.87 4.81
C ILE A 25 3.98 2.80 5.32
N PHE A 26 3.88 1.68 4.58
CA PHE A 26 2.95 0.60 4.93
C PHE A 26 3.45 -0.17 6.15
N ASP A 27 2.53 -0.49 7.04
CA ASP A 27 2.77 -1.13 8.34
C ASP A 27 3.69 -0.35 9.30
N THR A 28 4.14 0.84 8.88
CA THR A 28 4.93 1.78 9.68
C THR A 28 4.13 3.05 10.02
N LEU A 29 3.77 3.88 9.05
CA LEU A 29 2.97 5.11 9.24
C LEU A 29 1.48 4.86 9.06
N ILE A 30 1.13 3.97 8.17
CA ILE A 30 -0.24 3.52 7.91
C ILE A 30 -0.30 2.01 7.99
N MET A 31 -1.46 1.49 8.36
CA MET A 31 -1.71 0.06 8.44
C MET A 31 -3.10 -0.26 7.88
N ARG A 32 -3.34 -1.50 7.50
CA ARG A 32 -4.65 -1.96 7.05
C ARG A 32 -5.50 -2.42 8.23
N LYS A 33 -6.81 -2.24 8.12
CA LYS A 33 -7.81 -2.84 9.03
C LYS A 33 -7.99 -4.34 8.77
N THR A 34 -7.57 -4.80 7.59
CA THR A 34 -7.61 -6.22 7.21
C THR A 34 -6.43 -6.97 7.83
N LEU A 35 -6.62 -8.26 8.09
CA LEU A 35 -5.57 -9.09 8.69
C LEU A 35 -4.41 -9.32 7.71
N PHE A 36 -4.76 -9.56 6.44
CA PHE A 36 -3.79 -9.74 5.36
C PHE A 36 -4.07 -8.73 4.23
N PRO A 37 -3.03 -8.28 3.49
CA PRO A 37 -3.21 -7.40 2.33
C PRO A 37 -4.18 -7.98 1.29
N GLU A 38 -4.14 -9.29 1.08
CA GLU A 38 -4.98 -10.00 0.11
C GLU A 38 -6.46 -10.08 0.48
N ASP A 39 -6.83 -9.78 1.73
CA ASP A 39 -8.24 -9.74 2.15
C ASP A 39 -9.01 -8.65 1.38
N VAL A 40 -8.32 -7.60 0.94
CA VAL A 40 -8.88 -6.56 0.07
C VAL A 40 -9.41 -7.17 -1.23
N PHE A 41 -8.71 -8.13 -1.82
CA PHE A 41 -9.15 -8.78 -3.05
C PHE A 41 -10.45 -9.56 -2.88
N GLN A 42 -10.67 -10.16 -1.70
CA GLN A 42 -11.94 -10.84 -1.39
C GLN A 42 -13.09 -9.84 -1.24
N ILE A 43 -12.82 -8.66 -0.67
CA ILE A 43 -13.81 -7.59 -0.58
C ILE A 43 -14.21 -7.11 -1.97
N ILE A 44 -13.23 -6.90 -2.85
CA ILE A 44 -13.46 -6.49 -4.23
C ILE A 44 -14.24 -7.57 -4.98
N GLU A 45 -13.84 -8.84 -4.87
CA GLU A 45 -14.49 -9.97 -5.55
C GLU A 45 -15.99 -10.02 -5.28
N LYS A 46 -16.40 -9.78 -4.02
CA LYS A 46 -17.82 -9.70 -3.65
C LYS A 46 -18.54 -8.51 -4.30
N LYS A 47 -17.84 -7.41 -4.54
CA LYS A 47 -18.43 -6.19 -5.14
C LYS A 47 -18.49 -6.26 -6.67
N VAL A 48 -17.57 -6.95 -7.30
CA VAL A 48 -17.52 -7.10 -8.77
C VAL A 48 -18.22 -8.36 -9.27
N CYS A 49 -18.93 -9.08 -8.40
CA CYS A 49 -19.68 -10.28 -8.76
C CYS A 49 -20.60 -10.02 -9.96
N GLY A 50 -20.50 -10.87 -10.98
CA GLY A 50 -21.21 -10.69 -12.25
C GLY A 50 -20.53 -9.79 -13.29
N LYS A 51 -19.50 -9.01 -12.91
CA LYS A 51 -18.66 -8.22 -13.85
C LYS A 51 -17.32 -8.90 -14.11
N SER A 52 -16.76 -9.55 -13.10
CA SER A 52 -15.53 -10.31 -13.20
C SER A 52 -15.54 -11.45 -12.18
N ASP A 53 -15.61 -12.67 -12.68
CA ASP A 53 -15.56 -13.86 -11.85
C ASP A 53 -14.12 -14.16 -11.43
N ARG A 54 -13.93 -14.66 -10.20
CA ARG A 54 -12.62 -15.06 -9.66
C ARG A 54 -11.59 -13.90 -9.65
N PHE A 55 -12.05 -12.71 -9.30
CA PHE A 55 -11.21 -11.50 -9.26
C PHE A 55 -9.90 -11.74 -8.49
N ALA A 56 -9.97 -12.22 -7.26
CA ALA A 56 -8.79 -12.43 -6.41
C ALA A 56 -7.75 -13.35 -7.08
N THR A 57 -8.20 -14.38 -7.78
CA THR A 57 -7.32 -15.31 -8.50
C THR A 57 -6.59 -14.62 -9.66
N PHE A 58 -7.34 -13.97 -10.54
CA PHE A 58 -6.76 -13.32 -11.72
C PHE A 58 -5.92 -12.09 -11.34
N ARG A 59 -6.30 -11.37 -10.28
CA ARG A 59 -5.56 -10.23 -9.78
C ARG A 59 -4.17 -10.63 -9.25
N LYS A 60 -4.08 -11.77 -8.53
CA LYS A 60 -2.79 -12.35 -8.10
C LYS A 60 -1.96 -12.83 -9.30
N ARG A 61 -2.59 -13.49 -10.26
CA ARG A 61 -1.93 -13.90 -11.49
C ARG A 61 -1.38 -12.73 -12.29
N ALA A 62 -2.11 -11.62 -12.37
CA ALA A 62 -1.67 -10.41 -13.05
C ALA A 62 -0.38 -9.79 -12.48
N ILE A 63 -0.07 -10.02 -11.20
CA ILE A 63 1.23 -9.67 -10.62
C ILE A 63 2.28 -10.70 -11.01
N LEU A 64 1.99 -12.00 -10.81
CA LEU A 64 2.97 -13.06 -10.97
C LEU A 64 3.38 -13.31 -12.44
N GLU A 65 2.43 -13.10 -13.36
CA GLU A 65 2.60 -13.32 -14.80
C GLU A 65 2.87 -12.00 -15.56
N ASN A 66 3.18 -10.91 -14.82
CA ASN A 66 3.52 -9.63 -15.44
C ASN A 66 4.93 -9.68 -16.03
N ASP A 67 5.10 -9.12 -17.21
CA ASP A 67 6.40 -9.06 -17.89
C ASP A 67 7.34 -8.01 -17.26
N THR A 68 6.78 -7.03 -16.54
CA THR A 68 7.53 -5.98 -15.84
C THR A 68 7.91 -6.46 -14.44
N PRO A 69 9.20 -6.44 -14.07
CA PRO A 69 9.59 -6.64 -12.66
C PRO A 69 9.04 -5.52 -11.78
N ASN A 70 8.36 -5.87 -10.70
CA ASN A 70 7.71 -4.89 -9.79
C ASN A 70 6.71 -3.97 -10.52
N PRO A 71 5.66 -4.53 -11.13
CA PRO A 71 4.72 -3.75 -11.92
C PRO A 71 3.94 -2.75 -11.06
N ASN A 72 3.68 -1.56 -11.59
CA ASN A 72 2.76 -0.62 -10.97
C ASN A 72 1.30 -1.05 -11.15
N ILE A 73 0.37 -0.36 -10.50
CA ILE A 73 -1.05 -0.75 -10.50
C ILE A 73 -1.65 -0.77 -11.92
N TYR A 74 -1.24 0.12 -12.79
CA TYR A 74 -1.77 0.18 -14.16
C TYR A 74 -1.27 -0.99 -15.00
N GLU A 75 0.01 -1.32 -14.94
CA GLU A 75 0.61 -2.50 -15.59
C GLU A 75 -0.04 -3.80 -15.11
N ILE A 76 -0.34 -3.89 -13.81
CA ILE A 76 -1.07 -5.01 -13.25
C ILE A 76 -2.48 -5.13 -13.86
N TYR A 77 -3.19 -4.00 -14.01
CA TYR A 77 -4.54 -4.02 -14.56
C TYR A 77 -4.58 -4.20 -16.09
N GLU A 78 -3.53 -3.79 -16.81
CA GLU A 78 -3.35 -4.18 -18.21
C GLU A 78 -3.24 -5.69 -18.35
N LYS A 79 -2.38 -6.33 -17.54
CA LYS A 79 -2.25 -7.79 -17.50
C LYS A 79 -3.52 -8.48 -17.04
N TYR A 80 -4.23 -7.90 -16.08
CA TYR A 80 -5.51 -8.42 -15.61
C TYR A 80 -6.56 -8.43 -16.73
N ALA A 81 -6.67 -7.36 -17.52
CA ALA A 81 -7.57 -7.31 -18.68
C ALA A 81 -7.21 -8.34 -19.74
N GLU A 82 -5.91 -8.54 -20.01
CA GLU A 82 -5.40 -9.58 -20.91
C GLU A 82 -5.84 -10.98 -20.45
N LEU A 83 -5.66 -11.29 -19.18
CA LEU A 83 -5.97 -12.61 -18.61
C LEU A 83 -7.48 -12.90 -18.52
N THR A 84 -8.30 -11.89 -18.38
CA THR A 84 -9.75 -12.03 -18.14
C THR A 84 -10.60 -11.75 -19.39
N GLY A 85 -10.06 -11.02 -20.35
CA GLY A 85 -10.80 -10.60 -21.54
C GLY A 85 -11.89 -9.56 -21.28
N ILE A 86 -11.88 -8.88 -20.13
CA ILE A 86 -12.87 -7.84 -19.82
C ILE A 86 -12.63 -6.57 -20.65
N SER A 87 -13.68 -5.77 -20.86
CA SER A 87 -13.57 -4.50 -21.58
C SER A 87 -12.74 -3.46 -20.78
N ALA A 88 -12.18 -2.49 -21.52
CA ALA A 88 -11.39 -1.41 -20.91
C ALA A 88 -12.20 -0.60 -19.87
N ASP A 89 -13.49 -0.39 -20.12
CA ASP A 89 -14.35 0.35 -19.18
C ASP A 89 -14.56 -0.43 -17.88
N VAL A 90 -14.85 -1.72 -17.97
CA VAL A 90 -14.99 -2.61 -16.78
C VAL A 90 -13.67 -2.71 -16.04
N ASN A 91 -12.56 -2.84 -16.74
CA ASN A 91 -11.23 -2.87 -16.13
C ASN A 91 -10.94 -1.60 -15.32
N LYS A 92 -11.23 -0.43 -15.89
CA LYS A 92 -11.08 0.86 -15.21
C LYS A 92 -11.99 1.00 -13.98
N GLU A 93 -13.24 0.54 -14.09
CA GLU A 93 -14.17 0.51 -12.95
C GLU A 93 -13.59 -0.32 -11.78
N ILE A 94 -13.08 -1.51 -12.07
CA ILE A 94 -12.54 -2.40 -11.04
C ILE A 94 -11.25 -1.82 -10.44
N LEU A 95 -10.39 -1.23 -11.25
CA LEU A 95 -9.19 -0.54 -10.77
C LEU A 95 -9.55 0.59 -9.79
N ASN A 96 -10.50 1.45 -10.15
CA ASN A 96 -10.95 2.54 -9.28
C ASN A 96 -11.57 2.00 -7.98
N LEU A 97 -12.33 0.92 -8.06
CA LEU A 97 -12.90 0.25 -6.90
C LEU A 97 -11.80 -0.30 -5.97
N GLU A 98 -10.73 -0.89 -6.51
CA GLU A 98 -9.59 -1.34 -5.71
C GLU A 98 -8.94 -0.16 -4.98
N LEU A 99 -8.68 0.94 -5.66
CA LEU A 99 -8.11 2.13 -5.06
C LEU A 99 -8.99 2.72 -3.94
N ASP A 100 -10.29 2.75 -4.13
CA ASP A 100 -11.24 3.26 -3.14
C ASP A 100 -11.30 2.33 -1.91
N ILE A 101 -11.29 1.02 -2.11
CA ILE A 101 -11.29 0.05 -1.01
C ILE A 101 -9.97 0.09 -0.26
N GLU A 102 -8.84 0.15 -0.97
CA GLU A 102 -7.52 0.30 -0.34
C GLU A 102 -7.49 1.54 0.57
N LYS A 103 -7.96 2.70 0.10
CA LYS A 103 -8.09 3.91 0.93
C LYS A 103 -8.99 3.69 2.15
N ALA A 104 -10.12 3.04 1.97
CA ALA A 104 -11.10 2.83 3.05
C ALA A 104 -10.62 1.89 4.15
N VAL A 105 -9.73 0.95 3.83
CA VAL A 105 -9.16 0.01 4.79
C VAL A 105 -7.90 0.52 5.48
N LEU A 106 -7.29 1.60 4.98
CA LEU A 106 -6.11 2.19 5.58
C LEU A 106 -6.46 2.99 6.83
N ILE A 107 -5.65 2.84 7.86
CA ILE A 107 -5.70 3.65 9.07
C ILE A 107 -4.31 4.19 9.38
N LYS A 108 -4.29 5.39 9.91
CA LYS A 108 -3.08 6.04 10.37
C LYS A 108 -2.58 5.40 11.66
N ARG A 109 -1.30 5.17 11.76
CA ARG A 109 -0.62 4.74 12.98
C ARG A 109 -0.21 5.99 13.76
N GLU A 110 -1.11 6.42 14.66
CA GLU A 110 -1.04 7.74 15.33
C GLU A 110 0.30 8.00 16.00
N SER A 111 0.86 7.01 16.69
CA SER A 111 2.13 7.14 17.38
C SER A 111 3.29 7.45 16.43
N MET A 112 3.38 6.70 15.34
CA MET A 112 4.44 6.88 14.34
C MET A 112 4.29 8.19 13.56
N CYS A 113 3.05 8.63 13.32
CA CYS A 113 2.80 9.92 12.70
C CYS A 113 3.17 11.07 13.63
N ARG A 114 2.91 10.96 14.94
CA ARG A 114 3.37 11.96 15.93
C ARG A 114 4.89 12.05 15.95
N LEU A 115 5.58 10.90 15.99
CA LEU A 115 7.04 10.83 15.92
C LEU A 115 7.58 11.55 14.68
N LEU A 116 7.01 11.28 13.51
CA LEU A 116 7.39 11.92 12.26
C LEU A 116 7.22 13.44 12.33
N HIS A 117 6.09 13.93 12.85
CA HIS A 117 5.84 15.36 13.00
C HIS A 117 6.82 16.01 13.97
N GLU A 118 7.08 15.41 15.11
CA GLU A 118 8.02 15.92 16.09
C GLU A 118 9.44 16.03 15.52
N LEU A 119 9.91 15.03 14.78
CA LEU A 119 11.21 15.07 14.13
C LEU A 119 11.30 16.20 13.09
N LYS A 120 10.23 16.43 12.32
CA LYS A 120 10.16 17.57 11.40
C LYS A 120 10.22 18.92 12.12
N GLU A 121 9.48 19.07 13.21
CA GLU A 121 9.49 20.30 14.05
C GLU A 121 10.88 20.58 14.64
N LYS A 122 11.63 19.53 14.94
CA LYS A 122 13.03 19.61 15.38
C LYS A 122 14.04 19.84 14.24
N GLY A 123 13.57 20.10 13.03
CA GLY A 123 14.41 20.41 11.88
C GLY A 123 15.11 19.21 11.25
N LYS A 124 14.71 17.98 11.59
CA LYS A 124 15.26 16.78 10.95
C LYS A 124 14.76 16.64 9.52
N LYS A 125 15.61 16.10 8.64
CA LYS A 125 15.23 15.77 7.26
C LYS A 125 14.53 14.40 7.26
N VAL A 126 13.24 14.42 6.93
CA VAL A 126 12.41 13.20 6.93
C VAL A 126 12.09 12.79 5.50
N TYR A 127 12.33 11.52 5.19
CA TYR A 127 12.06 10.89 3.91
C TYR A 127 11.02 9.79 4.08
N LEU A 128 10.14 9.64 3.10
CA LEU A 128 9.18 8.54 3.02
C LEU A 128 9.64 7.58 1.95
N ILE A 129 9.71 6.29 2.27
CA ILE A 129 10.15 5.23 1.38
C ILE A 129 9.06 4.16 1.34
N THR A 130 8.79 3.63 0.18
CA THR A 130 7.87 2.49 0.02
C THR A 130 8.31 1.62 -1.15
N ASP A 131 8.12 0.33 -1.01
CA ASP A 131 8.30 -0.69 -2.03
C ASP A 131 6.96 -1.16 -2.65
N MET A 132 5.85 -0.57 -2.19
CA MET A 132 4.52 -0.95 -2.65
C MET A 132 4.23 -0.44 -4.07
N TYR A 133 3.53 -1.27 -4.86
CA TYR A 133 3.04 -0.95 -6.20
C TYR A 133 2.01 0.19 -6.23
N LEU A 134 1.39 0.49 -5.11
CA LEU A 134 0.52 1.65 -4.94
C LEU A 134 1.37 2.90 -4.74
N SER A 135 1.35 3.79 -5.70
CA SER A 135 1.94 5.11 -5.53
C SER A 135 1.16 5.91 -4.50
N LEU A 136 1.85 6.70 -3.68
CA LEU A 136 1.22 7.62 -2.73
C LEU A 136 0.24 8.61 -3.38
N ILE A 137 0.38 8.85 -4.69
CA ILE A 137 -0.54 9.68 -5.46
C ILE A 137 -1.93 9.03 -5.58
N HIS A 138 -2.01 7.71 -5.43
CA HIS A 138 -3.25 6.95 -5.54
C HIS A 138 -3.93 6.71 -4.17
N ILE A 139 -3.24 6.99 -3.08
CA ILE A 139 -3.73 6.90 -1.71
C ILE A 139 -3.98 8.30 -1.15
#